data_a460b97b113cc4a12404d6307645f625
#
_entry.id   a460b97b113cc4a12404d6307645f625
#
_cell.length_a   1.000
_cell.length_b   1.000
_cell.length_c   1.000
_cell.angle_alpha   90.00
_cell.angle_beta   90.00
_cell.angle_gamma   90.00
#
_symmetry.space_group_name_H-M   'P 1'
#
loop_
_entity.id
_entity.type
_entity.pdbx_description
1 polymer ?
#
loop_
_entity_poly.entity_id
_entity_poly.type
_entity_poly.pdbx_seq_one_letter_code
_entity_poly.pdbx_strand_id
1 'polypeptide(L)'
;MIATFSVVLFGSVQSLRPSFLIDGEMVMLEMPAIIEIIMLSTAGLILILTKTSGLDAANTTVFSAGMQAVIAIFGIAWMGDTFIKGNLTTIMASIQDIVTQMPWLFGLALFVMSILLFSQAATVRAVMPLGLALNLSPLLLIAFFPAVNGYFFFPNYPTVVAAINFDRTGTTHIGKYLLNHSFMRPGLIATATGIAMGYLLINLYW
;
A
#
# COMPACT_ATOMS: atom_id res chain seq x y z
N MET A 1 13.08 -17.53 -10.06
CA MET A 1 13.47 -18.14 -8.78
C MET A 1 14.66 -17.46 -8.12
N ILE A 2 15.88 -17.42 -8.74
CA ILE A 2 17.07 -16.77 -8.12
C ILE A 2 16.79 -15.31 -7.77
N ALA A 3 16.25 -14.51 -8.69
CA ALA A 3 15.91 -13.10 -8.45
C ALA A 3 14.94 -12.92 -7.27
N THR A 4 13.88 -13.74 -7.20
CA THR A 4 12.92 -13.70 -6.11
C THR A 4 13.58 -14.04 -4.78
N PHE A 5 14.44 -15.06 -4.75
CA PHE A 5 15.20 -15.41 -3.57
C PHE A 5 16.15 -14.28 -3.14
N SER A 6 16.83 -13.64 -4.08
CA SER A 6 17.70 -12.49 -3.80
C SER A 6 16.92 -11.33 -3.18
N VAL A 7 15.74 -11.00 -3.69
CA VAL A 7 14.88 -9.96 -3.11
C VAL A 7 14.50 -10.29 -1.66
N VAL A 8 14.11 -11.53 -1.39
CA VAL A 8 13.78 -11.99 -0.03
C VAL A 8 15.01 -11.90 0.89
N LEU A 9 16.18 -12.31 0.38
CA LEU A 9 17.44 -12.27 1.15
C LEU A 9 17.80 -10.84 1.56
N PHE A 10 17.82 -9.89 0.63
CA PHE A 10 18.09 -8.47 0.91
C PHE A 10 17.00 -7.82 1.78
N GLY A 11 15.76 -8.31 1.68
CA GLY A 11 14.67 -7.87 2.54
C GLY A 11 14.83 -8.33 3.98
N SER A 12 15.27 -9.58 4.17
CA SER A 12 15.41 -10.20 5.50
C SER A 12 16.70 -9.82 6.22
N VAL A 13 17.79 -9.58 5.47
CA VAL A 13 19.12 -9.32 6.02
C VAL A 13 19.61 -7.95 5.55
N GLN A 14 19.34 -6.93 6.36
CA GLN A 14 19.68 -5.53 6.00
C GLN A 14 21.17 -5.32 5.78
N SER A 15 22.04 -6.03 6.51
CA SER A 15 23.50 -5.90 6.40
C SER A 15 24.06 -6.33 5.03
N LEU A 16 23.29 -7.07 4.22
CA LEU A 16 23.66 -7.44 2.88
C LEU A 16 23.34 -6.37 1.83
N ARG A 17 22.55 -5.35 2.20
CA ARG A 17 22.18 -4.29 1.26
C ARG A 17 23.38 -3.45 0.89
N PRO A 18 23.58 -3.16 -0.41
CA PRO A 18 24.65 -2.27 -0.85
C PRO A 18 24.51 -0.89 -0.21
N SER A 19 25.63 -0.32 0.20
CA SER A 19 25.71 1.06 0.68
C SER A 19 26.77 1.80 -0.13
N PHE A 20 26.52 3.06 -0.40
CA PHE A 20 27.37 3.94 -1.20
C PHE A 20 27.68 5.21 -0.40
N LEU A 21 28.85 5.74 -0.64
CA LEU A 21 29.23 7.04 -0.08
C LEU A 21 28.64 8.14 -0.96
N ILE A 22 27.66 8.89 -0.43
CA ILE A 22 27.02 10.02 -1.09
C ILE A 22 27.20 11.24 -0.18
N ASP A 23 27.81 12.30 -0.70
CA ASP A 23 28.07 13.55 0.04
C ASP A 23 28.78 13.37 1.39
N GLY A 24 29.61 12.33 1.49
CA GLY A 24 30.37 12.01 2.71
C GLY A 24 29.63 11.14 3.74
N GLU A 25 28.39 10.77 3.47
CA GLU A 25 27.59 9.85 4.31
C GLU A 25 27.40 8.49 3.62
N MET A 26 27.43 7.42 4.43
CA MET A 26 27.14 6.07 3.94
C MET A 26 25.62 5.87 3.83
N VAL A 27 25.10 5.90 2.61
CA VAL A 27 23.69 5.71 2.31
C VAL A 27 23.45 4.28 1.85
N MET A 28 22.61 3.55 2.58
CA MET A 28 22.19 2.19 2.24
C MET A 28 21.06 2.23 1.21
N LEU A 29 21.12 1.38 0.19
CA LEU A 29 20.03 1.25 -0.78
C LEU A 29 18.72 0.82 -0.12
N GLU A 30 17.65 1.54 -0.42
CA GLU A 30 16.31 1.17 -0.02
C GLU A 30 15.79 -0.03 -0.81
N MET A 31 14.87 -0.81 -0.20
CA MET A 31 14.32 -2.01 -0.82
C MET A 31 13.69 -1.80 -2.19
N PRO A 32 12.94 -0.71 -2.47
CA PRO A 32 12.41 -0.46 -3.81
C PRO A 32 13.49 -0.44 -4.88
N ALA A 33 14.60 0.28 -4.66
CA ALA A 33 15.70 0.35 -5.62
C ALA A 33 16.39 -1.02 -5.82
N ILE A 34 16.57 -1.80 -4.74
CA ILE A 34 17.12 -3.16 -4.82
C ILE A 34 16.22 -4.06 -5.66
N ILE A 35 14.90 -4.00 -5.46
CA ILE A 35 13.93 -4.78 -6.24
C ILE A 35 14.02 -4.39 -7.71
N GLU A 36 14.02 -3.10 -8.03
CA GLU A 36 14.13 -2.59 -9.40
C GLU A 36 15.41 -3.08 -10.09
N ILE A 37 16.56 -2.96 -9.43
CA ILE A 37 17.86 -3.41 -9.95
C ILE A 37 17.83 -4.90 -10.22
N ILE A 38 17.39 -5.72 -9.27
CA ILE A 38 17.37 -7.19 -9.41
C ILE A 38 16.42 -7.60 -10.53
N MET A 39 15.21 -7.01 -10.57
CA MET A 39 14.20 -7.40 -11.56
C MET A 39 14.61 -6.99 -12.98
N LEU A 40 15.10 -5.75 -13.16
CA LEU A 40 15.57 -5.26 -14.47
C LEU A 40 16.80 -6.02 -14.96
N SER A 41 17.77 -6.27 -14.08
CA SER A 41 18.97 -7.06 -14.43
C SER A 41 18.60 -8.50 -14.82
N THR A 42 17.65 -9.10 -14.08
CA THR A 42 17.15 -10.45 -14.39
C THR A 42 16.42 -10.48 -15.71
N ALA A 43 15.58 -9.49 -15.99
CA ALA A 43 14.88 -9.36 -17.27
C ALA A 43 15.87 -9.22 -18.44
N GLY A 44 16.86 -8.35 -18.31
CA GLY A 44 17.92 -8.20 -19.30
C GLY A 44 18.72 -9.51 -19.53
N LEU A 45 19.08 -10.19 -18.45
CA LEU A 45 19.78 -11.47 -18.52
C LEU A 45 18.96 -12.55 -19.24
N ILE A 46 17.64 -12.63 -18.94
CA ILE A 46 16.73 -13.56 -19.62
C ILE A 46 16.71 -13.26 -21.12
N LEU A 47 16.53 -12.00 -21.54
CA LEU A 47 16.52 -11.63 -22.96
C LEU A 47 17.81 -12.04 -23.67
N ILE A 48 18.97 -11.81 -23.04
CA ILE A 48 20.28 -12.17 -23.60
C ILE A 48 20.42 -13.69 -23.71
N LEU A 49 20.12 -14.44 -22.65
CA LEU A 49 20.29 -15.89 -22.62
C LEU A 49 19.32 -16.63 -23.53
N THR A 50 18.08 -16.15 -23.64
CA THR A 50 17.05 -16.77 -24.49
C THR A 50 17.10 -16.27 -25.92
N LYS A 51 17.91 -15.24 -26.19
CA LYS A 51 17.95 -14.55 -27.50
C LYS A 51 16.59 -14.04 -27.96
N THR A 52 15.69 -13.75 -27.01
CA THR A 52 14.36 -13.19 -27.28
C THR A 52 14.48 -11.68 -27.50
N SER A 53 13.78 -11.15 -28.48
CA SER A 53 13.77 -9.71 -28.70
C SER A 53 12.93 -8.98 -27.64
N GLY A 54 13.33 -7.75 -27.29
CA GLY A 54 12.50 -6.90 -26.42
C GLY A 54 11.11 -6.62 -27.01
N LEU A 55 10.99 -6.63 -28.34
CA LEU A 55 9.73 -6.45 -29.04
C LEU A 55 8.79 -7.63 -28.84
N ASP A 56 9.31 -8.85 -28.85
CA ASP A 56 8.51 -10.06 -28.59
C ASP A 56 7.97 -10.04 -27.15
N ALA A 57 8.80 -9.63 -26.19
CA ALA A 57 8.39 -9.46 -24.80
C ALA A 57 7.30 -8.38 -24.67
N ALA A 58 7.46 -7.24 -25.34
CA ALA A 58 6.50 -6.13 -25.31
C ALA A 58 5.14 -6.48 -25.92
N ASN A 59 5.11 -7.38 -26.91
CA ASN A 59 3.88 -7.83 -27.56
C ASN A 59 3.11 -8.91 -26.79
N THR A 60 3.57 -9.28 -25.59
CA THR A 60 2.86 -10.26 -24.76
C THR A 60 1.66 -9.64 -24.05
N THR A 61 0.63 -10.46 -23.83
CA THR A 61 -0.55 -10.05 -23.04
C THR A 61 -0.19 -9.66 -21.60
N VAL A 62 0.84 -10.29 -21.03
CA VAL A 62 1.33 -9.98 -19.68
C VAL A 62 1.96 -8.60 -19.62
N PHE A 63 2.77 -8.23 -20.62
CA PHE A 63 3.33 -6.89 -20.70
C PHE A 63 2.25 -5.83 -20.87
N SER A 64 1.29 -6.06 -21.76
CA SER A 64 0.15 -5.15 -21.96
C SER A 64 -0.65 -4.94 -20.68
N ALA A 65 -0.98 -6.00 -19.95
CA ALA A 65 -1.68 -5.91 -18.67
C ALA A 65 -0.84 -5.15 -17.61
N GLY A 66 0.47 -5.40 -17.56
CA GLY A 66 1.39 -4.66 -16.69
C GLY A 66 1.42 -3.18 -17.01
N MET A 67 1.50 -2.80 -18.28
CA MET A 67 1.50 -1.40 -18.71
C MET A 67 0.16 -0.70 -18.42
N GLN A 68 -0.97 -1.38 -18.58
CA GLN A 68 -2.27 -0.85 -18.16
C GLN A 68 -2.30 -0.58 -16.66
N ALA A 69 -1.76 -1.49 -15.84
CA ALA A 69 -1.64 -1.28 -14.39
C ALA A 69 -0.76 -0.08 -14.07
N VAL A 70 0.40 0.06 -14.73
CA VAL A 70 1.30 1.21 -14.55
C VAL A 70 0.61 2.53 -14.88
N ILE A 71 -0.08 2.61 -16.03
CA ILE A 71 -0.81 3.82 -16.44
C ILE A 71 -1.91 4.16 -15.44
N ALA A 72 -2.67 3.16 -14.98
CA ALA A 72 -3.72 3.37 -13.98
C ALA A 72 -3.15 3.86 -12.64
N ILE A 73 -2.03 3.27 -12.18
CA ILE A 73 -1.35 3.67 -10.95
C ILE A 73 -0.86 5.11 -11.05
N PHE A 74 -0.12 5.46 -12.12
CA PHE A 74 0.39 6.82 -12.29
C PHE A 74 -0.74 7.84 -12.47
N GLY A 75 -1.78 7.51 -13.24
CA GLY A 75 -2.90 8.43 -13.48
C GLY A 75 -3.72 8.67 -12.21
N ILE A 76 -4.24 7.63 -11.61
CA ILE A 76 -5.21 7.73 -10.49
C ILE A 76 -4.48 7.98 -9.16
N ALA A 77 -3.46 7.19 -8.86
CA ALA A 77 -2.80 7.26 -7.55
C ALA A 77 -1.99 8.55 -7.39
N TRP A 78 -1.25 8.96 -8.41
CA TRP A 78 -0.47 10.20 -8.34
C TRP A 78 -1.35 11.44 -8.25
N MET A 79 -2.42 11.50 -9.04
CA MET A 79 -3.39 12.60 -8.96
C MET A 79 -4.03 12.67 -7.56
N GLY A 80 -4.46 11.53 -7.03
CA GLY A 80 -5.04 11.43 -5.70
C GLY A 80 -4.06 11.84 -4.60
N ASP A 81 -2.83 11.35 -4.65
CA ASP A 81 -1.76 11.69 -3.70
C ASP A 81 -1.45 13.20 -3.72
N THR A 82 -1.34 13.81 -4.90
CA THR A 82 -1.11 15.25 -5.05
C THR A 82 -2.26 16.06 -4.44
N PHE A 83 -3.50 15.68 -4.71
CA PHE A 83 -4.67 16.35 -4.15
C PHE A 83 -4.71 16.25 -2.62
N ILE A 84 -4.53 15.05 -2.08
CA ILE A 84 -4.56 14.81 -0.63
C ILE A 84 -3.42 15.54 0.07
N LYS A 85 -2.20 15.47 -0.45
CA LYS A 85 -1.05 16.19 0.13
C LYS A 85 -1.26 17.70 0.11
N GLY A 86 -1.80 18.24 -0.97
CA GLY A 86 -2.11 19.68 -1.06
C GLY A 86 -3.19 20.15 -0.09
N ASN A 87 -4.08 19.26 0.37
CA ASN A 87 -5.18 19.57 1.27
C ASN A 87 -5.05 18.93 2.66
N LEU A 88 -3.92 18.31 2.97
CA LEU A 88 -3.75 17.48 4.17
C LEU A 88 -4.04 18.24 5.46
N THR A 89 -3.59 19.49 5.58
CA THR A 89 -3.82 20.32 6.77
C THR A 89 -5.31 20.55 7.02
N THR A 90 -6.08 20.88 5.99
CA THR A 90 -7.53 21.09 6.09
C THR A 90 -8.27 19.80 6.45
N ILE A 91 -7.87 18.68 5.82
CA ILE A 91 -8.45 17.36 6.11
C ILE A 91 -8.18 16.96 7.57
N MET A 92 -6.94 17.18 8.05
CA MET A 92 -6.55 16.82 9.42
C MET A 92 -7.28 17.68 10.45
N ALA A 93 -7.48 18.99 10.19
CA ALA A 93 -8.28 19.84 11.06
C ALA A 93 -9.73 19.35 11.18
N SER A 94 -10.35 18.98 10.05
CA SER A 94 -11.70 18.42 10.06
C SER A 94 -11.80 17.10 10.84
N ILE A 95 -10.80 16.23 10.72
CA ILE A 95 -10.72 14.98 11.49
C ILE A 95 -10.59 15.29 12.98
N GLN A 96 -9.74 16.25 13.35
CA GLN A 96 -9.55 16.67 14.74
C GLN A 96 -10.86 17.12 15.38
N ASP A 97 -11.61 17.99 14.71
CA ASP A 97 -12.90 18.49 15.20
C ASP A 97 -13.90 17.35 15.47
N ILE A 98 -13.97 16.39 14.56
CA ILE A 98 -14.88 15.25 14.69
C ILE A 98 -14.43 14.31 15.81
N VAL A 99 -13.15 13.96 15.87
CA VAL A 99 -12.61 13.00 16.84
C VAL A 99 -12.61 13.57 18.26
N THR A 100 -12.45 14.88 18.42
CA THR A 100 -12.55 15.54 19.73
C THR A 100 -13.95 15.36 20.34
N GLN A 101 -14.98 15.35 19.52
CA GLN A 101 -16.36 15.15 19.97
C GLN A 101 -16.69 13.65 20.15
N MET A 102 -16.15 12.81 19.29
CA MET A 102 -16.45 11.38 19.24
C MET A 102 -15.16 10.54 19.00
N PRO A 103 -14.38 10.22 20.06
CA PRO A 103 -13.07 9.56 19.92
C PRO A 103 -13.10 8.23 19.17
N TRP A 104 -14.19 7.48 19.24
CA TRP A 104 -14.34 6.22 18.51
C TRP A 104 -14.34 6.38 16.98
N LEU A 105 -14.68 7.60 16.48
CA LEU A 105 -14.60 7.90 15.05
C LEU A 105 -13.17 7.98 14.53
N PHE A 106 -12.16 7.98 15.42
CA PHE A 106 -10.76 7.94 14.98
C PHE A 106 -10.45 6.69 14.13
N GLY A 107 -11.03 5.53 14.50
CA GLY A 107 -10.91 4.31 13.67
C GLY A 107 -11.52 4.50 12.26
N LEU A 108 -12.67 5.17 12.17
CA LEU A 108 -13.27 5.49 10.87
C LEU A 108 -12.43 6.51 10.10
N ALA A 109 -11.88 7.51 10.76
CA ALA A 109 -10.97 8.48 10.14
C ALA A 109 -9.71 7.81 9.57
N LEU A 110 -9.10 6.89 10.34
CA LEU A 110 -7.98 6.06 9.84
C LEU A 110 -8.37 5.27 8.59
N PHE A 111 -9.55 4.63 8.60
CA PHE A 111 -10.04 3.86 7.46
C PHE A 111 -10.22 4.74 6.22
N VAL A 112 -10.92 5.87 6.35
CA VAL A 112 -11.14 6.81 5.24
C VAL A 112 -9.82 7.37 4.73
N MET A 113 -8.92 7.79 5.63
CA MET A 113 -7.61 8.30 5.23
C MET A 113 -6.74 7.25 4.55
N SER A 114 -6.84 5.98 4.95
CA SER A 114 -6.10 4.90 4.27
C SER A 114 -6.59 4.64 2.84
N ILE A 115 -7.86 4.89 2.57
CA ILE A 115 -8.42 4.87 1.21
C ILE A 115 -7.85 6.04 0.39
N LEU A 116 -7.81 7.23 0.97
CA LEU A 116 -7.40 8.45 0.27
C LEU A 116 -5.89 8.54 0.03
N LEU A 117 -5.09 8.07 1.00
CA LEU A 117 -3.61 8.10 0.91
C LEU A 117 -3.02 6.91 0.16
N PHE A 118 -3.82 5.92 -0.20
CA PHE A 118 -3.39 4.69 -0.92
C PHE A 118 -2.16 3.99 -0.29
N SER A 119 -1.91 4.21 1.00
CA SER A 119 -0.72 3.71 1.67
C SER A 119 -0.92 3.60 3.17
N GLN A 120 -0.70 2.40 3.72
CA GLN A 120 -0.67 2.17 5.17
C GLN A 120 0.35 3.07 5.86
N ALA A 121 1.57 3.09 5.34
CA ALA A 121 2.67 3.85 5.95
C ALA A 121 2.41 5.35 5.93
N ALA A 122 1.83 5.88 4.84
CA ALA A 122 1.44 7.29 4.75
C ALA A 122 0.32 7.61 5.74
N THR A 123 -0.69 6.74 5.85
CA THR A 123 -1.80 6.90 6.79
C THR A 123 -1.32 6.92 8.24
N VAL A 124 -0.47 5.96 8.61
CA VAL A 124 0.10 5.90 9.96
C VAL A 124 0.88 7.17 10.27
N ARG A 125 1.77 7.61 9.38
CA ARG A 125 2.57 8.82 9.59
C ARG A 125 1.74 10.11 9.66
N ALA A 126 0.67 10.20 8.88
CA ALA A 126 -0.17 11.39 8.83
C ALA A 126 -1.18 11.46 9.98
N VAL A 127 -1.83 10.33 10.32
CA VAL A 127 -3.03 10.33 11.18
C VAL A 127 -2.73 9.86 12.61
N MET A 128 -1.83 8.88 12.81
CA MET A 128 -1.55 8.37 14.17
C MET A 128 -1.02 9.44 15.14
N PRO A 129 -0.14 10.39 14.75
CA PRO A 129 0.29 11.49 15.63
C PRO A 129 -0.88 12.33 16.13
N LEU A 130 -1.94 12.53 15.32
CA LEU A 130 -3.15 13.24 15.75
C LEU A 130 -3.86 12.48 16.89
N GLY A 131 -3.97 11.15 16.78
CA GLY A 131 -4.55 10.34 17.86
C GLY A 131 -3.82 10.52 19.19
N LEU A 132 -2.49 10.55 19.14
CA LEU A 132 -1.66 10.84 20.32
C LEU A 132 -1.85 12.25 20.84
N ALA A 133 -1.90 13.26 19.95
CA ALA A 133 -2.14 14.66 20.31
C ALA A 133 -3.53 14.88 20.94
N LEU A 134 -4.51 14.07 20.57
CA LEU A 134 -5.85 14.05 21.15
C LEU A 134 -5.94 13.23 22.46
N ASN A 135 -4.81 12.78 23.00
CA ASN A 135 -4.71 11.94 24.19
C ASN A 135 -5.51 10.61 24.11
N LEU A 136 -5.68 10.07 22.91
CA LEU A 136 -6.22 8.72 22.78
C LEU A 136 -5.20 7.72 23.36
N SER A 137 -5.71 6.76 24.13
CA SER A 137 -4.87 5.74 24.75
C SER A 137 -4.06 4.98 23.68
N PRO A 138 -2.76 4.72 23.88
CA PRO A 138 -1.96 3.94 22.94
C PRO A 138 -2.56 2.57 22.64
N LEU A 139 -3.20 1.95 23.63
CA LEU A 139 -3.88 0.67 23.44
C LEU A 139 -5.07 0.81 22.46
N LEU A 140 -5.84 1.88 22.58
CA LEU A 140 -6.95 2.15 21.66
C LEU A 140 -6.43 2.40 20.24
N LEU A 141 -5.32 3.10 20.09
CA LEU A 141 -4.69 3.31 18.79
C LEU A 141 -4.21 1.98 18.16
N ILE A 142 -3.70 1.06 18.97
CA ILE A 142 -3.36 -0.31 18.53
C ILE A 142 -4.62 -1.06 18.10
N ALA A 143 -5.73 -0.97 18.85
CA ALA A 143 -6.99 -1.60 18.46
C ALA A 143 -7.53 -1.07 17.13
N PHE A 144 -7.36 0.22 16.85
CA PHE A 144 -7.78 0.83 15.59
C PHE A 144 -6.80 0.61 14.44
N PHE A 145 -5.60 0.08 14.70
CA PHE A 145 -4.58 -0.09 13.67
C PHE A 145 -5.05 -0.88 12.42
N PRO A 146 -5.91 -1.93 12.51
CA PRO A 146 -6.43 -2.58 11.32
C PRO A 146 -7.15 -1.65 10.34
N ALA A 147 -7.66 -0.50 10.80
CA ALA A 147 -8.32 0.48 9.95
C ALA A 147 -7.40 1.15 8.91
N VAL A 148 -6.07 1.13 9.10
CA VAL A 148 -5.13 1.65 8.09
C VAL A 148 -5.07 0.82 6.81
N ASN A 149 -5.80 -0.29 6.74
CA ASN A 149 -5.87 -1.20 5.60
C ASN A 149 -7.05 -0.94 4.67
N GLY A 150 -7.68 0.23 4.69
CA GLY A 150 -8.84 0.55 3.84
C GLY A 150 -8.56 0.69 2.34
N TYR A 151 -7.31 0.61 1.90
CA TYR A 151 -6.88 0.78 0.50
C TYR A 151 -7.49 -0.24 -0.49
N PHE A 152 -8.12 -1.30 -0.01
CA PHE A 152 -8.88 -2.23 -0.85
C PHE A 152 -10.27 -1.68 -1.21
N PHE A 153 -10.77 -0.67 -0.50
CA PHE A 153 -12.15 -0.19 -0.65
C PHE A 153 -12.46 0.31 -2.07
N PHE A 154 -11.57 1.12 -2.62
CA PHE A 154 -11.52 1.37 -4.06
C PHE A 154 -10.38 0.57 -4.66
N PRO A 155 -10.59 -0.14 -5.79
CA PRO A 155 -9.56 -0.96 -6.41
C PRO A 155 -8.55 -0.12 -7.20
N ASN A 156 -7.95 0.86 -6.56
CA ASN A 156 -6.97 1.81 -7.12
C ASN A 156 -5.58 1.67 -6.51
N TYR A 157 -5.43 0.86 -5.46
CA TYR A 157 -4.13 0.58 -4.87
C TYR A 157 -3.28 -0.25 -5.84
N PRO A 158 -1.97 0.07 -6.00
CA PRO A 158 -1.14 -0.53 -7.05
C PRO A 158 -1.20 -2.05 -7.11
N THR A 159 -1.12 -2.75 -5.99
CA THR A 159 -1.17 -4.21 -5.96
C THR A 159 -2.54 -4.78 -6.33
N VAL A 160 -3.63 -4.08 -5.98
CA VAL A 160 -5.00 -4.47 -6.35
C VAL A 160 -5.21 -4.26 -7.85
N VAL A 161 -4.75 -3.13 -8.40
CA VAL A 161 -4.80 -2.85 -9.85
C VAL A 161 -4.00 -3.88 -10.62
N ALA A 162 -2.79 -4.23 -10.14
CA ALA A 162 -1.98 -5.27 -10.76
C ALA A 162 -2.68 -6.64 -10.73
N ALA A 163 -3.24 -7.04 -9.58
CA ALA A 163 -3.97 -8.30 -9.43
C ALA A 163 -5.14 -8.40 -10.41
N ILE A 164 -5.90 -7.31 -10.58
CA ILE A 164 -7.03 -7.25 -11.52
C ILE A 164 -6.54 -7.41 -12.96
N ASN A 165 -5.48 -6.70 -13.36
CA ASN A 165 -4.98 -6.72 -14.73
C ASN A 165 -4.29 -8.05 -15.09
N PHE A 166 -3.70 -8.75 -14.11
CA PHE A 166 -3.06 -10.05 -14.33
C PHE A 166 -4.02 -11.24 -14.17
N ASP A 167 -5.26 -11.03 -13.74
CA ASP A 167 -6.25 -12.10 -13.60
C ASP A 167 -6.71 -12.61 -14.98
N ARG A 168 -6.17 -13.76 -15.37
CA ARG A 168 -6.54 -14.45 -16.62
C ARG A 168 -7.80 -15.27 -16.51
N THR A 169 -8.29 -15.50 -15.28
CA THR A 169 -9.48 -16.34 -15.04
C THR A 169 -10.77 -15.55 -15.13
N GLY A 170 -10.69 -14.21 -15.07
CA GLY A 170 -11.85 -13.34 -15.08
C GLY A 170 -12.70 -13.45 -13.81
N THR A 171 -12.14 -14.03 -12.74
CA THR A 171 -12.85 -14.20 -11.46
C THR A 171 -12.85 -12.95 -10.61
N THR A 172 -11.96 -11.99 -10.90
CA THR A 172 -11.96 -10.70 -10.24
C THR A 172 -13.04 -9.80 -10.82
N HIS A 173 -14.04 -9.49 -10.00
CA HIS A 173 -15.13 -8.63 -10.40
C HIS A 173 -14.96 -7.23 -9.83
N ILE A 174 -15.21 -6.21 -10.66
CA ILE A 174 -15.38 -4.82 -10.26
C ILE A 174 -16.83 -4.45 -10.55
N GLY A 175 -17.52 -3.89 -9.55
CA GLY A 175 -18.89 -3.43 -9.68
C GLY A 175 -19.00 -2.25 -10.66
N LYS A 176 -20.22 -1.94 -11.09
CA LYS A 176 -20.51 -0.92 -12.10
C LYS A 176 -19.89 0.46 -11.79
N TYR A 177 -19.69 0.79 -10.50
CA TYR A 177 -19.17 2.09 -10.04
C TYR A 177 -17.97 1.94 -9.09
N LEU A 178 -17.09 0.99 -9.35
CA LEU A 178 -15.93 0.65 -8.51
C LEU A 178 -16.29 0.08 -7.12
N LEU A 179 -17.54 0.01 -6.77
CA LEU A 179 -18.03 -0.60 -5.55
C LEU A 179 -18.48 -2.03 -5.78
N ASN A 180 -18.57 -2.81 -4.71
CA ASN A 180 -18.99 -4.21 -4.74
C ASN A 180 -18.08 -5.12 -5.60
N HIS A 181 -16.78 -4.91 -5.50
CA HIS A 181 -15.78 -5.77 -6.13
C HIS A 181 -15.38 -6.95 -5.22
N SER A 182 -14.63 -7.92 -5.77
CA SER A 182 -14.26 -9.17 -5.09
C SER A 182 -13.54 -8.98 -3.75
N PHE A 183 -12.78 -7.89 -3.57
CA PHE A 183 -12.04 -7.59 -2.35
C PHE A 183 -12.86 -6.84 -1.28
N MET A 184 -14.02 -6.28 -1.64
CA MET A 184 -14.82 -5.40 -0.77
C MET A 184 -15.27 -6.12 0.51
N ARG A 185 -16.03 -7.19 0.36
CA ARG A 185 -16.61 -7.92 1.49
C ARG A 185 -15.55 -8.55 2.39
N PRO A 186 -14.57 -9.32 1.86
CA PRO A 186 -13.50 -9.88 2.68
C PRO A 186 -12.69 -8.80 3.42
N GLY A 187 -12.37 -7.70 2.74
CA GLY A 187 -11.61 -6.61 3.33
C GLY A 187 -12.37 -5.90 4.46
N LEU A 188 -13.65 -5.59 4.25
CA LEU A 188 -14.48 -4.97 5.31
C LEU A 188 -14.63 -5.89 6.52
N ILE A 189 -14.89 -7.18 6.31
CA ILE A 189 -15.01 -8.16 7.39
C ILE A 189 -13.68 -8.28 8.14
N ALA A 190 -12.56 -8.41 7.43
CA ALA A 190 -11.25 -8.53 8.06
C ALA A 190 -10.90 -7.28 8.89
N THR A 191 -11.14 -6.08 8.36
CA THR A 191 -10.89 -4.82 9.07
C THR A 191 -11.78 -4.69 10.30
N ALA A 192 -13.09 -4.90 10.15
CA ALA A 192 -14.04 -4.82 11.26
C ALA A 192 -13.73 -5.86 12.35
N THR A 193 -13.45 -7.11 11.97
CA THR A 193 -13.09 -8.16 12.91
C THR A 193 -11.76 -7.85 13.61
N GLY A 194 -10.77 -7.34 12.88
CA GLY A 194 -9.49 -6.94 13.45
C GLY A 194 -9.62 -5.84 14.50
N ILE A 195 -10.43 -4.82 14.24
CA ILE A 195 -10.72 -3.75 15.22
C ILE A 195 -11.48 -4.31 16.43
N ALA A 196 -12.52 -5.08 16.19
CA ALA A 196 -13.32 -5.69 17.26
C ALA A 196 -12.47 -6.59 18.16
N MET A 197 -11.62 -7.42 17.56
CA MET A 197 -10.71 -8.29 18.29
C MET A 197 -9.66 -7.49 19.07
N GLY A 198 -9.07 -6.45 18.47
CA GLY A 198 -8.15 -5.54 19.15
C GLY A 198 -8.79 -4.90 20.37
N TYR A 199 -10.02 -4.40 20.23
CA TYR A 199 -10.77 -3.81 21.32
C TYR A 199 -11.10 -4.82 22.43
N LEU A 200 -11.50 -6.04 22.08
CA LEU A 200 -11.74 -7.12 23.04
C LEU A 200 -10.46 -7.48 23.82
N LEU A 201 -9.35 -7.63 23.14
CA LEU A 201 -8.07 -7.98 23.78
C LEU A 201 -7.62 -6.91 24.77
N ILE A 202 -7.78 -5.63 24.45
CA ILE A 202 -7.47 -4.55 25.38
C ILE A 202 -8.33 -4.64 26.64
N ASN A 203 -9.62 -4.90 26.51
CA ASN A 203 -10.52 -5.00 27.67
C ASN A 203 -10.35 -6.29 28.48
N LEU A 204 -9.72 -7.33 27.94
CA LEU A 204 -9.47 -8.58 28.63
C LEU A 204 -8.15 -8.60 29.39
N TYR A 205 -7.12 -7.92 28.88
CA TYR A 205 -5.76 -8.03 29.38
C TYR A 205 -5.21 -6.76 30.03
N TRP A 206 -5.92 -5.64 29.86
CA TRP A 206 -5.54 -4.31 30.39
C TRP A 206 -6.73 -3.56 30.99
#